data_58d20480558bf765dbc857febd4cc360
#
_entry.id   58d20480558bf765dbc857febd4cc360
#
_cell.length_a   1.000
_cell.length_b   1.000
_cell.length_c   1.000
_cell.angle_alpha   90.00
_cell.angle_beta   90.00
_cell.angle_gamma   90.00
#
_symmetry.space_group_name_H-M   'P 1'
#
loop_
_entity.id
_entity.type
_entity.pdbx_description
1 polymer ?
#
loop_
_entity_poly.entity_id
_entity_poly.type
_entity_poly.pdbx_seq_one_letter_code
_entity_poly.pdbx_strand_id
1 'polypeptide(L)'
;MPRVTIQQARRYAKRTAIVIVITVVLLAALATWAWHTRPDIADTGLHPQVVNAPPESAVTATWLGVTTLLFDDGETQILVDGIISRPTLFESITGRPVNPDAPMINYVMNEFGIRRLAAIIPAHSHYDHAMDIGAIANRSSASILGSESTANIARGYGVPEDQIVVAEAGVPYEFGDFLVTLIPAAHAPIGLRGEVPLAGTVDEPLQLPAPITAWREGGSYSIVISHPQGTTLVQGSAGYREGALDAVQADVVMLGVGLLESLGRDYAERYWQALVTSTGASRVFPVHFDDQTRPFGEIALPPRLIDNFVRTAQWLQRIRSTWDKDTQIYLPVFGEPLVLYPEQTPDA
;
A
#
# COMPACT_ATOMS: atom_id res chain seq x y z
N MET A 1 31.28 22.28 51.42
CA MET A 1 30.87 22.31 50.00
C MET A 1 31.05 23.71 49.45
N PRO A 2 31.78 23.96 48.38
CA PRO A 2 31.98 25.30 47.84
C PRO A 2 30.63 25.81 47.30
N ARG A 3 30.24 27.01 47.75
CA ARG A 3 29.02 27.70 47.30
C ARG A 3 29.28 28.28 45.88
N VAL A 4 28.55 27.80 44.91
CA VAL A 4 28.57 28.33 43.54
C VAL A 4 28.07 29.79 43.60
N THR A 5 28.85 30.73 43.10
CA THR A 5 28.43 32.14 43.06
C THR A 5 27.37 32.39 42.02
N ILE A 6 26.49 33.38 42.19
CA ILE A 6 25.43 33.75 41.24
C ILE A 6 26.02 34.00 39.83
N GLN A 7 27.20 34.57 39.75
CA GLN A 7 27.91 34.80 38.48
C GLN A 7 28.32 33.50 37.79
N GLN A 8 28.82 32.52 38.56
CA GLN A 8 29.12 31.18 38.02
C GLN A 8 27.88 30.47 37.55
N ALA A 9 26.80 30.49 38.32
CA ALA A 9 25.53 29.89 37.93
C ALA A 9 24.99 30.52 36.63
N ARG A 10 25.04 31.84 36.46
CA ARG A 10 24.64 32.50 35.20
C ARG A 10 25.54 32.13 34.03
N ARG A 11 26.86 31.98 34.21
CA ARG A 11 27.76 31.51 33.15
C ARG A 11 27.47 30.06 32.73
N TYR A 12 27.21 29.17 33.69
CA TYR A 12 26.81 27.80 33.39
C TYR A 12 25.49 27.74 32.66
N ALA A 13 24.47 28.44 33.14
CA ALA A 13 23.17 28.54 32.48
C ALA A 13 23.28 29.04 31.03
N LYS A 14 24.07 30.07 30.79
CA LYS A 14 24.31 30.62 29.44
C LYS A 14 25.03 29.59 28.54
N ARG A 15 26.06 28.91 29.05
CA ARG A 15 26.77 27.86 28.29
C ARG A 15 25.82 26.67 27.98
N THR A 16 25.04 26.21 28.94
CA THR A 16 24.06 25.15 28.75
C THR A 16 23.02 25.56 27.70
N ALA A 17 22.49 26.78 27.77
CA ALA A 17 21.54 27.27 26.77
C ALA A 17 22.16 27.33 25.36
N ILE A 18 23.41 27.77 25.23
CA ILE A 18 24.13 27.79 23.94
C ILE A 18 24.31 26.36 23.41
N VAL A 19 24.72 25.40 24.26
CA VAL A 19 24.88 23.99 23.85
C VAL A 19 23.53 23.43 23.39
N ILE A 20 22.45 23.68 24.11
CA ILE A 20 21.10 23.22 23.73
C ILE A 20 20.71 23.79 22.36
N VAL A 21 20.90 25.11 22.14
CA VAL A 21 20.58 25.75 20.86
C VAL A 21 21.40 25.14 19.72
N ILE A 22 22.71 24.98 19.90
CA ILE A 22 23.57 24.35 18.89
C ILE A 22 23.09 22.91 18.60
N THR A 23 22.79 22.12 19.63
CA THR A 23 22.31 20.74 19.46
C THR A 23 20.99 20.73 18.67
N VAL A 24 20.05 21.60 18.99
CA VAL A 24 18.76 21.71 18.27
C VAL A 24 18.97 22.10 16.80
N VAL A 25 19.86 23.09 16.54
CA VAL A 25 20.18 23.49 15.17
C VAL A 25 20.84 22.35 14.38
N LEU A 26 21.78 21.63 14.99
CA LEU A 26 22.42 20.49 14.33
C LEU A 26 21.43 19.35 14.06
N LEU A 27 20.55 19.04 15.00
CA LEU A 27 19.50 18.04 14.80
C LEU A 27 18.50 18.46 13.72
N ALA A 28 18.11 19.73 13.69
CA ALA A 28 17.24 20.26 12.65
C ALA A 28 17.92 20.21 11.27
N ALA A 29 19.21 20.59 11.18
CA ALA A 29 19.97 20.50 9.94
C ALA A 29 20.12 19.05 9.46
N LEU A 30 20.40 18.11 10.37
CA LEU A 30 20.47 16.68 10.06
C LEU A 30 19.12 16.14 9.59
N ALA A 31 18.03 16.47 10.27
CA ALA A 31 16.69 16.07 9.88
C ALA A 31 16.31 16.62 8.51
N THR A 32 16.61 17.92 8.25
CA THR A 32 16.38 18.55 6.95
C THR A 32 17.20 17.86 5.85
N TRP A 33 18.49 17.62 6.12
CA TRP A 33 19.35 16.89 5.18
C TRP A 33 18.80 15.48 4.90
N ALA A 34 18.47 14.70 5.92
CA ALA A 34 17.92 13.36 5.79
C ALA A 34 16.56 13.34 5.07
N TRP A 35 15.75 14.37 5.27
CA TRP A 35 14.48 14.55 4.58
C TRP A 35 14.68 14.81 3.07
N HIS A 36 15.67 15.59 2.69
CA HIS A 36 15.94 15.92 1.28
C HIS A 36 16.82 14.90 0.56
N THR A 37 17.53 14.02 1.29
CA THR A 37 18.33 12.93 0.70
C THR A 37 17.51 11.65 0.60
N ARG A 38 16.62 11.59 -0.39
CA ARG A 38 15.83 10.40 -0.71
C ARG A 38 16.70 9.42 -1.51
N PRO A 39 16.53 8.11 -1.29
CA PRO A 39 17.16 7.13 -2.16
C PRO A 39 16.52 7.18 -3.55
N ASP A 40 17.27 6.81 -4.57
CA ASP A 40 16.75 6.60 -5.92
C ASP A 40 16.15 5.19 -6.03
N ILE A 41 15.07 5.06 -6.81
CA ILE A 41 14.43 3.79 -7.10
C ILE A 41 15.39 2.86 -7.88
N ALA A 42 16.28 3.42 -8.70
CA ALA A 42 17.32 2.69 -9.40
C ALA A 42 18.32 1.99 -8.45
N ASP A 43 18.51 2.52 -7.23
CA ASP A 43 19.37 1.91 -6.21
C ASP A 43 18.84 0.56 -5.70
N THR A 44 17.57 0.22 -5.98
CA THR A 44 16.96 -1.07 -5.60
C THR A 44 17.57 -2.26 -6.33
N GLY A 45 18.11 -2.03 -7.53
CA GLY A 45 18.56 -3.09 -8.44
C GLY A 45 17.43 -3.96 -8.99
N LEU A 46 16.17 -3.56 -8.80
CA LEU A 46 15.00 -4.19 -9.43
C LEU A 46 14.77 -3.54 -10.79
N HIS A 47 14.31 -4.34 -11.74
CA HIS A 47 14.01 -3.89 -13.09
C HIS A 47 12.50 -3.98 -13.37
N PRO A 48 11.94 -3.10 -14.20
CA PRO A 48 10.56 -3.25 -14.64
C PRO A 48 10.41 -4.50 -15.51
N GLN A 49 9.19 -5.06 -15.51
CA GLN A 49 8.81 -6.02 -16.51
C GLN A 49 8.74 -5.29 -17.87
N VAL A 50 9.55 -5.72 -18.83
CA VAL A 50 9.48 -5.16 -20.18
C VAL A 50 8.39 -5.88 -20.96
N VAL A 51 7.33 -5.17 -21.29
CA VAL A 51 6.26 -5.67 -22.17
C VAL A 51 6.13 -4.69 -23.33
N ASN A 52 6.41 -5.17 -24.54
CA ASN A 52 6.04 -4.43 -25.75
C ASN A 52 4.52 -4.53 -25.87
N ALA A 53 3.73 -3.56 -25.89
CA ALA A 53 2.27 -3.53 -25.97
C ALA A 53 1.54 -4.82 -25.51
N PRO A 54 0.73 -4.80 -24.44
CA PRO A 54 -0.01 -5.98 -24.02
C PRO A 54 -0.90 -6.48 -25.16
N PRO A 55 -1.04 -7.81 -25.38
CA PRO A 55 -2.10 -8.36 -26.21
C PRO A 55 -3.48 -7.88 -25.73
N GLU A 56 -4.43 -7.64 -26.65
CA GLU A 56 -5.78 -7.20 -26.29
C GLU A 56 -6.51 -8.18 -25.37
N SER A 57 -6.16 -9.47 -25.43
CA SER A 57 -6.73 -10.53 -24.59
C SER A 57 -5.99 -10.75 -23.27
N ALA A 58 -4.92 -9.99 -23.00
CA ALA A 58 -4.13 -10.19 -21.81
C ALA A 58 -4.79 -9.57 -20.57
N VAL A 59 -4.82 -10.30 -19.46
CA VAL A 59 -5.12 -9.73 -18.16
C VAL A 59 -3.96 -8.87 -17.69
N THR A 60 -4.25 -7.62 -17.41
CA THR A 60 -3.27 -6.65 -16.96
C THR A 60 -3.57 -6.12 -15.57
N ALA A 61 -2.55 -5.61 -14.89
CA ALA A 61 -2.69 -4.76 -13.71
C ALA A 61 -1.91 -3.46 -13.93
N THR A 62 -2.54 -2.32 -13.65
CA THR A 62 -1.88 -1.00 -13.68
C THR A 62 -1.71 -0.50 -12.27
N TRP A 63 -0.46 -0.28 -11.86
CA TRP A 63 -0.16 0.26 -10.53
C TRP A 63 -0.27 1.78 -10.54
N LEU A 64 -1.08 2.33 -9.62
CA LEU A 64 -1.40 3.76 -9.49
C LEU A 64 -0.87 4.38 -8.18
N GLY A 65 0.15 3.76 -7.59
CA GLY A 65 0.77 4.16 -6.32
C GLY A 65 0.16 3.48 -5.11
N VAL A 66 0.90 3.42 -4.02
CA VAL A 66 0.60 2.66 -2.79
C VAL A 66 0.25 1.21 -3.17
N THR A 67 -0.98 0.75 -2.90
CA THR A 67 -1.48 -0.55 -3.36
C THR A 67 -2.67 -0.38 -4.33
N THR A 68 -2.84 0.82 -4.90
CA THR A 68 -3.91 1.02 -5.89
C THR A 68 -3.55 0.31 -7.19
N LEU A 69 -4.30 -0.74 -7.52
CA LEU A 69 -4.09 -1.61 -8.66
C LEU A 69 -5.38 -1.73 -9.48
N LEU A 70 -5.33 -1.29 -10.73
CA LEU A 70 -6.42 -1.47 -11.69
C LEU A 70 -6.16 -2.76 -12.48
N PHE A 71 -6.97 -3.78 -12.27
CA PHE A 71 -6.99 -5.01 -13.07
C PHE A 71 -7.95 -4.83 -14.24
N ASP A 72 -7.56 -5.27 -15.42
CA ASP A 72 -8.36 -5.17 -16.66
C ASP A 72 -8.12 -6.40 -17.54
N ASP A 73 -9.19 -7.07 -17.95
CA ASP A 73 -9.18 -8.21 -18.88
C ASP A 73 -9.68 -7.84 -20.30
N GLY A 74 -9.95 -6.55 -20.52
CA GLY A 74 -10.54 -6.02 -21.76
C GLY A 74 -12.06 -5.88 -21.72
N GLU A 75 -12.75 -6.63 -20.86
CA GLU A 75 -14.22 -6.60 -20.69
C GLU A 75 -14.64 -6.04 -19.34
N THR A 76 -13.96 -6.42 -18.29
CA THR A 76 -14.24 -6.05 -16.89
C THR A 76 -13.01 -5.42 -16.24
N GLN A 77 -13.25 -4.42 -15.40
CA GLN A 77 -12.22 -3.83 -14.55
C GLN A 77 -12.57 -4.04 -13.07
N ILE A 78 -11.57 -4.33 -12.25
CA ILE A 78 -11.66 -4.28 -10.79
C ILE A 78 -10.51 -3.44 -10.22
N LEU A 79 -10.78 -2.71 -9.14
CA LEU A 79 -9.81 -1.85 -8.48
C LEU A 79 -9.51 -2.38 -7.08
N VAL A 80 -8.27 -2.73 -6.82
CA VAL A 80 -7.82 -2.98 -5.45
C VAL A 80 -7.38 -1.66 -4.85
N ASP A 81 -7.86 -1.36 -3.65
CA ASP A 81 -7.72 -0.07 -2.97
C ASP A 81 -8.29 1.10 -3.81
N GLY A 82 -7.86 2.32 -3.54
CA GLY A 82 -8.37 3.46 -4.29
C GLY A 82 -7.88 4.77 -3.70
N ILE A 83 -6.55 4.88 -3.43
CA ILE A 83 -5.96 6.13 -2.94
C ILE A 83 -5.44 6.96 -4.11
N ILE A 84 -6.24 7.90 -4.54
CA ILE A 84 -5.93 8.91 -5.57
C ILE A 84 -5.63 10.25 -4.89
N SER A 85 -6.48 10.64 -3.94
CA SER A 85 -6.24 11.79 -3.08
C SER A 85 -4.99 11.60 -2.23
N ARG A 86 -4.19 12.64 -2.11
CA ARG A 86 -2.92 12.58 -1.37
C ARG A 86 -2.91 13.61 -0.26
N PRO A 87 -3.33 13.22 0.98
CA PRO A 87 -3.19 14.09 2.13
C PRO A 87 -1.74 14.53 2.30
N THR A 88 -1.54 15.83 2.47
CA THR A 88 -0.20 16.37 2.70
C THR A 88 0.36 15.87 4.03
N LEU A 89 1.69 15.87 4.16
CA LEU A 89 2.34 15.57 5.43
C LEU A 89 1.83 16.47 6.57
N PHE A 90 1.53 17.75 6.27
CA PHE A 90 0.99 18.68 7.25
C PHE A 90 -0.39 18.25 7.75
N GLU A 91 -1.30 17.87 6.86
CA GLU A 91 -2.64 17.36 7.22
C GLU A 91 -2.53 16.06 8.01
N SER A 92 -1.65 15.16 7.58
CA SER A 92 -1.42 13.87 8.25
C SER A 92 -0.91 14.02 9.68
N ILE A 93 0.05 14.93 9.92
CA ILE A 93 0.65 15.15 11.25
C ILE A 93 -0.27 15.94 12.17
N THR A 94 -0.97 16.96 11.63
CA THR A 94 -1.80 17.86 12.45
C THR A 94 -3.20 17.32 12.71
N GLY A 95 -3.62 16.25 12.03
CA GLY A 95 -4.99 15.72 12.09
C GLY A 95 -6.01 16.66 11.45
N ARG A 96 -5.57 17.50 10.50
CA ARG A 96 -6.48 18.37 9.77
C ARG A 96 -7.44 17.52 8.94
N PRO A 97 -8.75 17.84 8.95
CA PRO A 97 -9.73 17.11 8.17
C PRO A 97 -9.43 17.18 6.66
N VAL A 98 -9.57 16.04 5.99
CA VAL A 98 -9.34 15.87 4.55
C VAL A 98 -10.62 15.38 3.86
N ASN A 99 -10.70 15.62 2.57
CA ASN A 99 -11.73 15.12 1.67
C ASN A 99 -11.08 14.47 0.45
N PRO A 100 -11.81 13.59 -0.26
CA PRO A 100 -11.41 13.16 -1.59
C PRO A 100 -11.21 14.33 -2.55
N ASP A 101 -10.16 14.24 -3.36
CA ASP A 101 -9.90 15.19 -4.44
C ASP A 101 -10.72 14.82 -5.68
N ALA A 102 -11.96 15.31 -5.74
CA ALA A 102 -12.89 15.00 -6.82
C ALA A 102 -12.36 15.36 -8.23
N PRO A 103 -11.67 16.49 -8.46
CA PRO A 103 -10.99 16.78 -9.72
C PRO A 103 -9.94 15.74 -10.09
N MET A 104 -9.08 15.35 -9.15
CA MET A 104 -8.03 14.35 -9.39
C MET A 104 -8.62 12.97 -9.68
N ILE A 105 -9.64 12.56 -8.93
CA ILE A 105 -10.36 11.29 -9.19
C ILE A 105 -10.93 11.27 -10.60
N ASN A 106 -11.58 12.35 -11.04
CA ASN A 106 -12.11 12.44 -12.40
C ASN A 106 -11.00 12.38 -13.46
N TYR A 107 -9.88 13.05 -13.23
CA TYR A 107 -8.71 12.98 -14.10
C TYR A 107 -8.20 11.55 -14.23
N VAL A 108 -7.97 10.86 -13.10
CA VAL A 108 -7.45 9.48 -13.07
C VAL A 108 -8.39 8.50 -13.75
N MET A 109 -9.70 8.59 -13.48
CA MET A 109 -10.67 7.71 -14.13
C MET A 109 -10.68 7.89 -15.65
N ASN A 110 -10.48 9.11 -16.14
CA ASN A 110 -10.39 9.37 -17.58
C ASN A 110 -9.06 8.95 -18.19
N GLU A 111 -7.95 9.30 -17.55
CA GLU A 111 -6.58 9.05 -18.02
C GLU A 111 -6.29 7.55 -18.16
N PHE A 112 -6.69 6.76 -17.15
CA PHE A 112 -6.48 5.32 -17.12
C PHE A 112 -7.69 4.53 -17.68
N GLY A 113 -8.63 5.17 -18.32
CA GLY A 113 -9.76 4.50 -18.98
C GLY A 113 -10.63 3.67 -18.03
N ILE A 114 -10.82 4.10 -16.79
CA ILE A 114 -11.63 3.38 -15.79
C ILE A 114 -13.12 3.60 -16.12
N ARG A 115 -13.68 2.72 -16.95
CA ARG A 115 -15.05 2.85 -17.50
C ARG A 115 -15.90 1.60 -17.33
N ARG A 116 -15.26 0.45 -17.08
CA ARG A 116 -15.91 -0.86 -16.92
C ARG A 116 -15.70 -1.41 -15.50
N LEU A 117 -15.56 -0.49 -14.52
CA LEU A 117 -15.27 -0.86 -13.14
C LEU A 117 -16.46 -1.59 -12.52
N ALA A 118 -16.29 -2.89 -12.23
CA ALA A 118 -17.29 -3.73 -11.60
C ALA A 118 -17.18 -3.73 -10.07
N ALA A 119 -15.94 -3.68 -9.54
CA ALA A 119 -15.70 -3.73 -8.11
C ALA A 119 -14.52 -2.87 -7.65
N ILE A 120 -14.60 -2.43 -6.38
CA ILE A 120 -13.52 -1.79 -5.63
C ILE A 120 -13.31 -2.61 -4.36
N ILE A 121 -12.08 -3.08 -4.14
CA ILE A 121 -11.76 -4.03 -3.08
C ILE A 121 -10.61 -3.49 -2.23
N PRO A 122 -10.87 -2.74 -1.15
CA PRO A 122 -9.80 -2.30 -0.24
C PRO A 122 -9.21 -3.47 0.54
N ALA A 123 -7.88 -3.54 0.61
CA ALA A 123 -7.19 -4.55 1.42
C ALA A 123 -7.45 -4.38 2.92
N HIS A 124 -7.71 -3.15 3.35
CA HIS A 124 -8.19 -2.77 4.68
C HIS A 124 -8.69 -1.31 4.67
N SER A 125 -9.19 -0.83 5.81
CA SER A 125 -9.95 0.43 5.84
C SER A 125 -9.13 1.67 6.23
N HIS A 126 -7.79 1.62 6.25
CA HIS A 126 -6.97 2.83 6.42
C HIS A 126 -7.17 3.82 5.27
N TYR A 127 -6.89 5.09 5.53
CA TYR A 127 -7.10 6.17 4.56
C TYR A 127 -6.33 5.97 3.26
N ASP A 128 -5.11 5.44 3.34
CA ASP A 128 -4.22 5.16 2.21
C ASP A 128 -4.63 3.93 1.37
N HIS A 129 -5.74 3.29 1.70
CA HIS A 129 -6.41 2.24 0.94
C HIS A 129 -7.85 2.58 0.61
N ALA A 130 -8.59 3.19 1.55
CA ALA A 130 -10.05 3.32 1.47
C ALA A 130 -10.57 4.77 1.35
N MET A 131 -9.69 5.79 1.28
CA MET A 131 -10.13 7.19 1.32
C MET A 131 -11.03 7.55 0.14
N ASP A 132 -10.77 7.10 -1.06
CA ASP A 132 -11.49 7.54 -2.25
C ASP A 132 -12.52 6.53 -2.78
N ILE A 133 -12.64 5.34 -2.16
CA ILE A 133 -13.48 4.24 -2.67
C ILE A 133 -14.92 4.65 -2.93
N GLY A 134 -15.53 5.37 -2.00
CA GLY A 134 -16.92 5.83 -2.15
C GLY A 134 -17.07 6.91 -3.23
N ALA A 135 -16.07 7.79 -3.36
CA ALA A 135 -16.06 8.80 -4.42
C ALA A 135 -15.89 8.19 -5.82
N ILE A 136 -15.12 7.10 -5.94
CA ILE A 136 -14.94 6.33 -7.18
C ILE A 136 -16.22 5.53 -7.48
N ALA A 137 -16.79 4.82 -6.48
CA ALA A 137 -18.00 4.03 -6.63
C ALA A 137 -19.18 4.88 -7.12
N ASN A 138 -19.39 6.06 -6.53
CA ASN A 138 -20.46 6.99 -6.96
C ASN A 138 -20.31 7.49 -8.41
N ARG A 139 -19.14 7.32 -9.04
CA ARG A 139 -18.87 7.71 -10.45
C ARG A 139 -18.92 6.54 -11.42
N SER A 140 -18.70 5.33 -10.94
CA SER A 140 -18.59 4.13 -11.77
C SER A 140 -19.74 3.16 -11.60
N SER A 141 -20.55 3.31 -10.56
CA SER A 141 -21.56 2.33 -10.12
C SER A 141 -20.95 0.96 -9.76
N ALA A 142 -19.65 0.92 -9.44
CA ALA A 142 -18.97 -0.30 -8.99
C ALA A 142 -19.44 -0.74 -7.60
N SER A 143 -19.46 -2.03 -7.35
CA SER A 143 -19.67 -2.56 -6.02
C SER A 143 -18.43 -2.35 -5.15
N ILE A 144 -18.60 -2.03 -3.87
CA ILE A 144 -17.51 -2.00 -2.88
C ILE A 144 -17.58 -3.31 -2.09
N LEU A 145 -16.52 -4.13 -2.19
CA LEU A 145 -16.39 -5.39 -1.47
C LEU A 145 -15.32 -5.24 -0.37
N GLY A 146 -15.69 -5.42 0.90
CA GLY A 146 -14.72 -5.28 2.00
C GLY A 146 -15.32 -5.58 3.38
N SER A 147 -14.68 -5.08 4.43
CA SER A 147 -15.14 -5.24 5.81
C SER A 147 -16.35 -4.36 6.12
N GLU A 148 -16.98 -4.56 7.30
CA GLU A 148 -18.02 -3.65 7.80
C GLU A 148 -17.50 -2.21 7.95
N SER A 149 -16.23 -2.04 8.33
CA SER A 149 -15.60 -0.71 8.37
C SER A 149 -15.50 -0.09 6.97
N THR A 150 -15.16 -0.88 5.95
CA THR A 150 -15.21 -0.45 4.53
C THR A 150 -16.63 -0.04 4.12
N ALA A 151 -17.63 -0.83 4.51
CA ALA A 151 -19.04 -0.52 4.26
C ALA A 151 -19.46 0.81 4.91
N ASN A 152 -19.05 1.05 6.15
CA ASN A 152 -19.34 2.31 6.85
C ASN A 152 -18.61 3.52 6.26
N ILE A 153 -17.41 3.32 5.70
CA ILE A 153 -16.76 4.35 4.88
C ILE A 153 -17.62 4.64 3.64
N ALA A 154 -18.02 3.62 2.89
CA ALA A 154 -18.85 3.77 1.69
C ALA A 154 -20.19 4.46 1.98
N ARG A 155 -20.88 4.09 3.07
CA ARG A 155 -22.12 4.73 3.54
C ARG A 155 -21.92 6.21 3.84
N GLY A 156 -20.77 6.57 4.40
CA GLY A 156 -20.41 7.97 4.67
C GLY A 156 -20.29 8.83 3.42
N TYR A 157 -19.99 8.22 2.26
CA TYR A 157 -19.98 8.85 0.94
C TYR A 157 -21.35 8.83 0.26
N GLY A 158 -22.38 8.25 0.89
CA GLY A 158 -23.71 8.10 0.32
C GLY A 158 -23.75 7.08 -0.82
N VAL A 159 -22.86 6.09 -0.83
CA VAL A 159 -22.91 4.96 -1.77
C VAL A 159 -24.19 4.16 -1.50
N PRO A 160 -24.98 3.82 -2.53
CA PRO A 160 -26.19 3.00 -2.36
C PRO A 160 -25.88 1.63 -1.74
N GLU A 161 -26.77 1.14 -0.87
CA GLU A 161 -26.58 -0.14 -0.15
C GLU A 161 -26.47 -1.35 -1.11
N ASP A 162 -27.09 -1.30 -2.27
CA ASP A 162 -27.00 -2.35 -3.30
C ASP A 162 -25.63 -2.40 -4.00
N GLN A 163 -24.79 -1.40 -3.80
CA GLN A 163 -23.38 -1.38 -4.23
C GLN A 163 -22.41 -1.74 -3.08
N ILE A 164 -22.89 -1.99 -1.85
CA ILE A 164 -22.04 -2.28 -0.70
C ILE A 164 -22.14 -3.76 -0.35
N VAL A 165 -21.02 -4.46 -0.42
CA VAL A 165 -20.93 -5.89 -0.11
C VAL A 165 -19.99 -6.08 1.06
N VAL A 166 -20.52 -6.47 2.22
CA VAL A 166 -19.69 -6.91 3.35
C VAL A 166 -19.22 -8.33 3.08
N ALA A 167 -17.91 -8.48 2.95
CA ALA A 167 -17.32 -9.74 2.55
C ALA A 167 -17.38 -10.79 3.67
N GLU A 168 -17.81 -12.00 3.32
CA GLU A 168 -17.60 -13.19 4.14
C GLU A 168 -16.22 -13.78 3.84
N ALA A 169 -15.47 -14.10 4.89
CA ALA A 169 -14.10 -14.59 4.77
C ALA A 169 -14.04 -15.91 3.98
N GLY A 170 -13.20 -15.95 2.94
CA GLY A 170 -12.99 -17.14 2.11
C GLY A 170 -14.13 -17.43 1.12
N VAL A 171 -15.17 -16.61 1.06
CA VAL A 171 -16.23 -16.73 0.05
C VAL A 171 -15.80 -16.03 -1.24
N PRO A 172 -15.91 -16.66 -2.42
CA PRO A 172 -15.59 -16.03 -3.69
C PRO A 172 -16.75 -15.16 -4.19
N TYR A 173 -16.40 -14.01 -4.79
CA TYR A 173 -17.31 -13.05 -5.40
C TYR A 173 -16.95 -12.87 -6.87
N GLU A 174 -17.93 -12.96 -7.77
CA GLU A 174 -17.76 -12.90 -9.22
C GLU A 174 -17.94 -11.48 -9.75
N PHE A 175 -16.98 -11.02 -10.59
CA PHE A 175 -17.02 -9.75 -11.30
C PHE A 175 -16.50 -9.98 -12.73
N GLY A 176 -17.41 -10.25 -13.67
CA GLY A 176 -17.02 -10.75 -15.00
C GLY A 176 -16.28 -12.08 -14.87
N ASP A 177 -15.13 -12.19 -15.50
CA ASP A 177 -14.25 -13.38 -15.40
C ASP A 177 -13.34 -13.35 -14.16
N PHE A 178 -13.36 -12.28 -13.37
CA PHE A 178 -12.64 -12.19 -12.10
C PHE A 178 -13.44 -12.84 -10.96
N LEU A 179 -12.79 -13.73 -10.22
CA LEU A 179 -13.28 -14.30 -8.98
C LEU A 179 -12.43 -13.80 -7.81
N VAL A 180 -13.01 -12.99 -6.94
CA VAL A 180 -12.30 -12.33 -5.83
C VAL A 180 -12.64 -13.00 -4.51
N THR A 181 -11.62 -13.45 -3.79
CA THR A 181 -11.76 -14.05 -2.45
C THR A 181 -10.94 -13.26 -1.43
N LEU A 182 -11.57 -12.81 -0.34
CA LEU A 182 -10.91 -12.12 0.75
C LEU A 182 -10.55 -13.10 1.86
N ILE A 183 -9.26 -13.31 2.09
CA ILE A 183 -8.74 -14.18 3.15
C ILE A 183 -8.28 -13.29 4.32
N PRO A 184 -8.80 -13.51 5.56
CA PRO A 184 -8.39 -12.70 6.70
C PRO A 184 -6.87 -12.74 6.91
N ALA A 185 -6.26 -11.58 6.91
CA ALA A 185 -4.83 -11.36 7.13
C ALA A 185 -4.60 -10.56 8.44
N ALA A 186 -3.38 -10.11 8.63
CA ALA A 186 -3.03 -9.15 9.66
C ALA A 186 -2.37 -7.94 9.02
N HIS A 187 -2.59 -6.76 9.56
CA HIS A 187 -1.83 -5.57 9.20
C HIS A 187 -0.40 -5.67 9.75
N ALA A 188 0.57 -5.04 9.08
CA ALA A 188 1.94 -4.96 9.55
C ALA A 188 2.01 -4.30 10.95
N PRO A 189 2.74 -4.89 11.92
CA PRO A 189 2.86 -4.39 13.28
C PRO A 189 3.92 -3.27 13.37
N ILE A 190 3.76 -2.21 12.57
CA ILE A 190 4.72 -1.11 12.39
C ILE A 190 4.51 0.06 13.35
N GLY A 191 3.50 0.01 14.20
CA GLY A 191 3.24 1.01 15.22
C GLY A 191 4.22 0.93 16.40
N LEU A 192 4.07 1.88 17.32
CA LEU A 192 4.89 1.91 18.53
C LEU A 192 4.73 0.59 19.30
N ARG A 193 5.85 -0.07 19.64
CA ARG A 193 5.90 -1.38 20.32
C ARG A 193 5.31 -2.57 19.53
N GLY A 194 5.24 -2.48 18.20
CA GLY A 194 4.71 -3.55 17.36
C GLY A 194 3.18 -3.61 17.33
N GLU A 195 2.52 -2.53 17.62
CA GLU A 195 1.06 -2.41 17.48
C GLU A 195 0.68 -2.12 16.01
N VAL A 196 -0.57 -2.39 15.64
CA VAL A 196 -1.12 -1.97 14.35
C VAL A 196 -1.46 -0.48 14.43
N PRO A 197 -0.96 0.35 13.51
CA PRO A 197 -1.33 1.77 13.48
C PRO A 197 -2.84 1.93 13.28
N LEU A 198 -3.44 2.97 13.87
CA LEU A 198 -4.85 3.30 13.72
C LEU A 198 -5.78 2.06 13.85
N ALA A 199 -5.42 1.14 14.75
CA ALA A 199 -6.21 -0.06 15.02
C ALA A 199 -7.65 0.27 15.43
N GLY A 200 -8.55 -0.72 15.27
CA GLY A 200 -9.98 -0.60 15.56
C GLY A 200 -10.82 -0.56 14.30
N THR A 201 -12.10 -0.23 14.48
CA THR A 201 -13.15 -0.30 13.45
C THR A 201 -13.77 1.08 13.20
N VAL A 202 -14.38 1.22 12.04
CA VAL A 202 -15.29 2.32 11.69
C VAL A 202 -16.70 1.78 11.87
N ASP A 203 -17.32 2.13 13.02
CA ASP A 203 -18.57 1.49 13.47
C ASP A 203 -19.83 2.19 12.97
N GLU A 204 -19.69 3.43 12.45
CA GLU A 204 -20.79 4.24 11.92
C GLU A 204 -20.37 4.87 10.57
N PRO A 205 -21.34 5.29 9.73
CA PRO A 205 -21.04 5.98 8.47
C PRO A 205 -20.08 7.16 8.67
N LEU A 206 -18.92 7.12 7.98
CA LEU A 206 -17.84 8.07 8.14
C LEU A 206 -18.25 9.48 7.73
N GLN A 207 -18.25 10.43 8.66
CA GLN A 207 -18.60 11.81 8.39
C GLN A 207 -17.42 12.58 7.77
N LEU A 208 -17.60 13.15 6.58
CA LEU A 208 -16.58 13.92 5.87
C LEU A 208 -16.86 15.44 5.96
N PRO A 209 -15.82 16.30 5.99
CA PRO A 209 -14.39 15.96 6.02
C PRO A 209 -13.95 15.38 7.36
N ALA A 210 -12.97 14.48 7.36
CA ALA A 210 -12.48 13.80 8.55
C ALA A 210 -10.94 13.81 8.62
N PRO A 211 -10.33 13.76 9.82
CA PRO A 211 -8.89 13.53 9.93
C PRO A 211 -8.56 12.10 9.47
N ILE A 212 -7.35 11.89 8.91
CA ILE A 212 -6.92 10.56 8.45
C ILE A 212 -7.05 9.47 9.52
N THR A 213 -6.99 9.85 10.80
CA THR A 213 -7.17 8.95 11.94
C THR A 213 -8.60 8.44 12.13
N ALA A 214 -9.57 8.95 11.37
CA ALA A 214 -10.94 8.44 11.37
C ALA A 214 -11.07 7.14 10.57
N TRP A 215 -10.17 6.91 9.60
CA TRP A 215 -10.05 5.63 8.90
C TRP A 215 -9.26 4.66 9.76
N ARG A 216 -9.96 3.69 10.33
CA ARG A 216 -9.38 2.63 11.17
C ARG A 216 -9.04 1.41 10.32
N GLU A 217 -8.19 0.53 10.86
CA GLU A 217 -7.73 -0.68 10.16
C GLU A 217 -8.90 -1.57 9.68
N GLY A 218 -9.89 -1.79 10.51
CA GLY A 218 -11.17 -2.39 10.16
C GLY A 218 -11.15 -3.85 9.71
N GLY A 219 -10.02 -4.52 9.86
CA GLY A 219 -9.77 -5.88 9.38
C GLY A 219 -9.03 -5.88 8.04
N SER A 220 -7.86 -6.55 8.02
CA SER A 220 -7.01 -6.69 6.84
C SER A 220 -7.25 -8.01 6.12
N TYR A 221 -7.09 -7.98 4.80
CA TYR A 221 -7.25 -9.15 3.93
C TYR A 221 -6.06 -9.34 3.01
N SER A 222 -5.73 -10.61 2.76
CA SER A 222 -5.05 -11.06 1.56
C SER A 222 -6.13 -11.26 0.48
N ILE A 223 -6.00 -10.56 -0.66
CA ILE A 223 -7.00 -10.60 -1.73
C ILE A 223 -6.51 -11.58 -2.79
N VAL A 224 -7.24 -12.66 -3.00
CA VAL A 224 -6.99 -13.64 -4.07
C VAL A 224 -7.89 -13.28 -5.24
N ILE A 225 -7.30 -12.99 -6.39
CA ILE A 225 -7.98 -12.66 -7.63
C ILE A 225 -7.68 -13.75 -8.63
N SER A 226 -8.66 -14.62 -8.87
CA SER A 226 -8.56 -15.69 -9.86
C SER A 226 -9.25 -15.26 -11.16
N HIS A 227 -8.67 -15.66 -12.28
CA HIS A 227 -9.16 -15.46 -13.63
C HIS A 227 -8.85 -16.73 -14.43
N PRO A 228 -9.56 -17.06 -15.53
CA PRO A 228 -9.23 -18.23 -16.36
C PRO A 228 -7.77 -18.30 -16.85
N GLN A 229 -7.08 -17.17 -16.93
CA GLN A 229 -5.67 -17.09 -17.34
C GLN A 229 -4.69 -17.32 -16.19
N GLY A 230 -5.08 -17.16 -14.93
CA GLY A 230 -4.19 -17.34 -13.78
C GLY A 230 -4.72 -16.68 -12.50
N THR A 231 -3.91 -16.72 -11.45
CA THR A 231 -4.28 -16.20 -10.12
C THR A 231 -3.26 -15.20 -9.60
N THR A 232 -3.74 -14.06 -9.13
CA THR A 232 -2.93 -13.04 -8.45
C THR A 232 -3.32 -12.93 -6.98
N LEU A 233 -2.33 -12.95 -6.10
CA LEU A 233 -2.46 -12.60 -4.69
C LEU A 233 -2.07 -11.14 -4.50
N VAL A 234 -2.92 -10.33 -3.88
CA VAL A 234 -2.59 -8.97 -3.47
C VAL A 234 -2.54 -8.88 -1.95
N GLN A 235 -1.41 -8.42 -1.44
CA GLN A 235 -1.20 -8.12 -0.03
C GLN A 235 -0.98 -6.62 0.14
N GLY A 236 -1.96 -5.90 0.69
CA GLY A 236 -1.92 -4.43 0.76
C GLY A 236 -0.97 -3.89 1.82
N SER A 237 -0.72 -4.63 2.89
CA SER A 237 0.17 -4.27 4.00
C SER A 237 1.29 -5.30 4.14
N ALA A 238 2.44 -4.91 4.72
CA ALA A 238 3.54 -5.85 5.03
C ALA A 238 3.23 -6.78 6.23
N GLY A 239 1.96 -7.10 6.42
CA GLY A 239 1.49 -8.02 7.45
C GLY A 239 0.97 -9.33 6.86
N TYR A 240 0.93 -10.38 7.65
CA TYR A 240 0.43 -11.69 7.23
C TYR A 240 -0.12 -12.47 8.42
N ARG A 241 -0.91 -13.49 8.12
CA ARG A 241 -1.34 -14.49 9.10
C ARG A 241 -0.74 -15.84 8.69
N GLU A 242 0.03 -16.42 9.58
CA GLU A 242 0.70 -17.70 9.33
C GLU A 242 -0.33 -18.81 8.98
N GLY A 243 -0.05 -19.59 7.95
CA GLY A 243 -0.91 -20.69 7.48
C GLY A 243 -2.19 -20.25 6.75
N ALA A 244 -2.52 -18.97 6.70
CA ALA A 244 -3.78 -18.51 6.09
C ALA A 244 -3.86 -18.79 4.58
N LEU A 245 -2.73 -18.91 3.91
CA LEU A 245 -2.61 -19.08 2.46
C LEU A 245 -2.13 -20.47 2.03
N ASP A 246 -2.03 -21.45 2.97
CA ASP A 246 -1.50 -22.79 2.67
C ASP A 246 -2.29 -23.56 1.59
N ALA A 247 -3.56 -23.21 1.39
CA ALA A 247 -4.41 -23.80 0.35
C ALA A 247 -4.50 -22.94 -0.93
N VAL A 248 -3.80 -21.78 -0.97
CA VAL A 248 -3.84 -20.85 -2.09
C VAL A 248 -2.67 -21.12 -3.02
N GLN A 249 -2.94 -21.16 -4.32
CA GLN A 249 -1.92 -21.10 -5.35
C GLN A 249 -2.05 -19.79 -6.11
N ALA A 250 -0.93 -19.14 -6.40
CA ALA A 250 -0.90 -17.89 -7.15
C ALA A 250 0.26 -17.89 -8.15
N ASP A 251 0.03 -17.33 -9.33
CA ASP A 251 1.07 -17.12 -10.34
C ASP A 251 1.85 -15.84 -10.07
N VAL A 252 1.14 -14.85 -9.52
CA VAL A 252 1.64 -13.49 -9.26
C VAL A 252 1.33 -13.06 -7.84
N VAL A 253 2.29 -12.41 -7.17
CA VAL A 253 2.07 -11.73 -5.89
C VAL A 253 2.34 -10.24 -6.04
N MET A 254 1.32 -9.40 -5.78
CA MET A 254 1.47 -7.97 -5.53
C MET A 254 1.78 -7.80 -4.03
N LEU A 255 3.05 -7.57 -3.71
CA LEU A 255 3.58 -7.68 -2.35
C LEU A 255 3.71 -6.31 -1.70
N GLY A 256 2.83 -5.98 -0.74
CA GLY A 256 2.91 -4.76 0.06
C GLY A 256 4.18 -4.73 0.91
N VAL A 257 5.04 -3.72 0.72
CA VAL A 257 6.35 -3.64 1.39
C VAL A 257 6.53 -2.36 2.21
N GLY A 258 5.50 -1.55 2.35
CA GLY A 258 5.57 -0.32 3.14
C GLY A 258 6.04 -0.59 4.56
N LEU A 259 7.12 0.08 4.97
CA LEU A 259 7.77 -0.01 6.29
C LEU A 259 8.26 -1.43 6.66
N LEU A 260 8.37 -2.36 5.69
CA LEU A 260 8.86 -3.73 5.95
C LEU A 260 10.30 -3.73 6.52
N GLU A 261 11.12 -2.75 6.12
CA GLU A 261 12.48 -2.61 6.66
C GLU A 261 12.49 -2.42 8.18
N SER A 262 11.53 -1.70 8.72
CA SER A 262 11.42 -1.44 10.16
C SER A 262 11.14 -2.71 10.99
N LEU A 263 10.57 -3.75 10.38
CA LEU A 263 10.26 -5.03 11.01
C LEU A 263 11.47 -6.00 11.01
N GLY A 264 12.49 -5.68 10.23
CA GLY A 264 13.73 -6.44 10.17
C GLY A 264 13.72 -7.60 9.18
N ARG A 265 14.92 -8.09 8.87
CA ARG A 265 15.14 -9.10 7.84
C ARG A 265 14.44 -10.43 8.13
N ASP A 266 14.49 -10.89 9.39
CA ASP A 266 13.91 -12.19 9.76
C ASP A 266 12.39 -12.17 9.64
N TYR A 267 11.75 -11.00 9.88
CA TYR A 267 10.34 -10.81 9.59
C TYR A 267 10.07 -10.84 8.09
N ALA A 268 10.86 -10.13 7.30
CA ALA A 268 10.72 -10.10 5.84
C ALA A 268 10.87 -11.50 5.23
N GLU A 269 11.74 -12.36 5.79
CA GLU A 269 11.90 -13.75 5.34
C GLU A 269 10.65 -14.58 5.63
N ARG A 270 10.10 -14.53 6.85
CA ARG A 270 8.83 -15.23 7.17
C ARG A 270 7.65 -14.69 6.36
N TYR A 271 7.58 -13.37 6.15
CA TYR A 271 6.60 -12.72 5.32
C TYR A 271 6.64 -13.23 3.87
N TRP A 272 7.83 -13.31 3.29
CA TRP A 272 8.04 -13.90 1.97
C TRP A 272 7.58 -15.37 1.92
N GLN A 273 8.00 -16.17 2.89
CA GLN A 273 7.62 -17.59 2.96
C GLN A 273 6.10 -17.78 3.04
N ALA A 274 5.41 -16.96 3.84
CA ALA A 274 3.98 -17.03 4.02
C ALA A 274 3.16 -16.58 2.78
N LEU A 275 3.72 -15.76 1.91
CA LEU A 275 2.99 -15.17 0.79
C LEU A 275 3.48 -15.65 -0.58
N VAL A 276 4.78 -15.86 -0.73
CA VAL A 276 5.39 -16.21 -2.02
C VAL A 276 5.69 -17.69 -2.08
N THR A 277 6.48 -18.20 -1.11
CA THR A 277 6.86 -19.61 -1.11
C THR A 277 5.64 -20.52 -0.94
N SER A 278 4.74 -20.21 0.00
CA SER A 278 3.53 -21.04 0.26
C SER A 278 2.57 -21.09 -0.93
N THR A 279 2.46 -20.02 -1.69
CA THR A 279 1.55 -19.94 -2.86
C THR A 279 2.19 -20.40 -4.16
N GLY A 280 3.52 -20.59 -4.18
CA GLY A 280 4.26 -21.03 -5.37
C GLY A 280 4.37 -19.98 -6.46
N ALA A 281 4.23 -18.69 -6.12
CA ALA A 281 4.22 -17.62 -7.10
C ALA A 281 5.54 -17.49 -7.86
N SER A 282 5.45 -17.43 -9.18
CA SER A 282 6.62 -17.28 -10.07
C SER A 282 7.04 -15.83 -10.27
N ARG A 283 6.14 -14.86 -9.98
CA ARG A 283 6.39 -13.44 -10.15
C ARG A 283 5.90 -12.62 -8.98
N VAL A 284 6.72 -11.66 -8.55
CA VAL A 284 6.45 -10.78 -7.43
C VAL A 284 6.64 -9.34 -7.86
N PHE A 285 5.69 -8.50 -7.56
CA PHE A 285 5.72 -7.05 -7.76
C PHE A 285 5.59 -6.38 -6.39
N PRO A 286 6.67 -5.81 -5.83
CA PRO A 286 6.57 -4.99 -4.64
C PRO A 286 5.69 -3.77 -4.91
N VAL A 287 4.76 -3.48 -4.01
CA VAL A 287 3.87 -2.31 -4.02
C VAL A 287 3.91 -1.63 -2.66
N HIS A 288 3.32 -0.46 -2.51
CA HIS A 288 3.31 0.31 -1.26
C HIS A 288 4.73 0.72 -0.79
N PHE A 289 5.61 1.02 -1.73
CA PHE A 289 6.97 1.49 -1.45
C PHE A 289 7.16 2.99 -1.70
N ASP A 290 6.18 3.64 -2.32
CA ASP A 290 6.21 5.05 -2.67
C ASP A 290 5.78 5.96 -1.50
N ASP A 291 6.20 7.22 -1.57
CA ASP A 291 5.83 8.25 -0.60
C ASP A 291 4.43 8.78 -0.89
N GLN A 292 3.46 8.26 -0.17
CA GLN A 292 2.04 8.63 -0.29
C GLN A 292 1.72 10.10 0.05
N THR A 293 2.67 10.86 0.58
CA THR A 293 2.51 12.31 0.84
C THR A 293 2.87 13.19 -0.37
N ARG A 294 3.34 12.56 -1.47
CA ARG A 294 3.61 13.24 -2.74
C ARG A 294 2.33 13.37 -3.56
N PRO A 295 2.21 14.40 -4.40
CA PRO A 295 1.11 14.50 -5.34
C PRO A 295 0.95 13.23 -6.17
N PHE A 296 -0.29 12.91 -6.54
CA PHE A 296 -0.58 11.74 -7.38
C PHE A 296 0.25 11.78 -8.68
N GLY A 297 0.89 10.65 -9.00
CA GLY A 297 1.77 10.53 -10.16
C GLY A 297 3.22 10.94 -9.92
N GLU A 298 3.54 11.60 -8.82
CA GLU A 298 4.93 11.88 -8.43
C GLU A 298 5.50 10.70 -7.62
N ILE A 299 6.07 9.72 -8.30
CA ILE A 299 6.65 8.56 -7.64
C ILE A 299 8.05 8.86 -7.11
N ALA A 300 8.18 8.78 -5.80
CA ALA A 300 9.45 8.90 -5.09
C ALA A 300 9.50 7.95 -3.91
N LEU A 301 10.68 7.47 -3.55
CA LEU A 301 10.84 6.72 -2.30
C LEU A 301 10.72 7.66 -1.10
N PRO A 302 10.20 7.20 0.04
CA PRO A 302 10.18 7.99 1.26
C PRO A 302 11.60 8.32 1.74
N PRO A 303 11.77 9.37 2.58
CA PRO A 303 13.05 9.62 3.24
C PRO A 303 13.51 8.39 4.01
N ARG A 304 14.82 8.11 3.99
CA ARG A 304 15.41 6.92 4.65
C ARG A 304 15.14 6.83 6.16
N LEU A 305 14.76 7.94 6.79
CA LEU A 305 14.33 7.95 8.20
C LEU A 305 12.90 7.41 8.40
N ILE A 306 12.11 7.36 7.33
CA ILE A 306 10.73 6.87 7.36
C ILE A 306 10.71 5.41 6.93
N ASP A 307 11.27 5.11 5.75
CA ASP A 307 11.38 3.76 5.19
C ASP A 307 12.61 3.64 4.28
N ASN A 308 13.11 2.43 4.13
CA ASN A 308 14.26 2.16 3.27
C ASN A 308 13.96 1.01 2.31
N PHE A 309 13.16 1.29 1.30
CA PHE A 309 12.80 0.31 0.27
C PHE A 309 14.02 -0.26 -0.46
N VAL A 310 15.11 0.50 -0.64
CA VAL A 310 16.36 -0.04 -1.22
C VAL A 310 16.89 -1.22 -0.41
N ARG A 311 16.88 -1.12 0.92
CA ARG A 311 17.29 -2.21 1.81
C ARG A 311 16.30 -3.37 1.77
N THR A 312 15.00 -3.07 1.77
CA THR A 312 13.95 -4.09 1.60
C THR A 312 14.15 -4.87 0.31
N ALA A 313 14.33 -4.19 -0.83
CA ALA A 313 14.58 -4.82 -2.13
C ALA A 313 15.81 -5.74 -2.12
N GLN A 314 16.91 -5.31 -1.47
CA GLN A 314 18.10 -6.16 -1.30
C GLN A 314 17.81 -7.40 -0.45
N TRP A 315 16.98 -7.30 0.59
CA TRP A 315 16.58 -8.46 1.38
C TRP A 315 15.72 -9.41 0.56
N LEU A 316 14.69 -8.90 -0.12
CA LEU A 316 13.81 -9.72 -0.96
C LEU A 316 14.59 -10.49 -2.05
N GLN A 317 15.55 -9.84 -2.71
CA GLN A 317 16.42 -10.51 -3.70
C GLN A 317 17.26 -11.64 -3.08
N ARG A 318 17.79 -11.44 -1.86
CA ARG A 318 18.54 -12.48 -1.13
C ARG A 318 17.64 -13.63 -0.66
N ILE A 319 16.46 -13.30 -0.12
CA ILE A 319 15.47 -14.29 0.34
C ILE A 319 15.03 -15.14 -0.86
N ARG A 320 14.64 -14.49 -1.99
CA ARG A 320 14.32 -15.17 -3.24
C ARG A 320 15.44 -16.14 -3.67
N SER A 321 16.68 -15.68 -3.67
CA SER A 321 17.81 -16.52 -4.10
C SER A 321 18.05 -17.73 -3.20
N THR A 322 17.53 -17.71 -1.99
CA THR A 322 17.65 -18.80 -1.00
C THR A 322 16.50 -19.79 -1.12
N TRP A 323 15.26 -19.28 -1.22
CA TRP A 323 14.04 -20.09 -1.09
C TRP A 323 13.35 -20.37 -2.43
N ASP A 324 13.34 -19.40 -3.36
CA ASP A 324 12.51 -19.44 -4.57
C ASP A 324 13.31 -18.92 -5.79
N LYS A 325 14.33 -19.67 -6.20
CA LYS A 325 15.30 -19.23 -7.23
C LYS A 325 14.66 -18.90 -8.58
N ASP A 326 13.58 -19.58 -8.92
CA ASP A 326 12.87 -19.44 -10.18
C ASP A 326 11.87 -18.25 -10.16
N THR A 327 11.51 -17.78 -8.99
CA THR A 327 10.64 -16.61 -8.84
C THR A 327 11.36 -15.34 -9.30
N GLN A 328 10.68 -14.50 -10.06
CA GLN A 328 11.19 -13.20 -10.50
C GLN A 328 10.57 -12.06 -9.71
N ILE A 329 11.39 -11.05 -9.38
CA ILE A 329 10.93 -9.81 -8.73
C ILE A 329 11.05 -8.67 -9.75
N TYR A 330 9.93 -8.06 -10.10
CA TYR A 330 9.86 -6.93 -11.02
C TYR A 330 9.38 -5.67 -10.31
N LEU A 331 9.89 -4.52 -10.72
CA LEU A 331 9.41 -3.24 -10.24
C LEU A 331 8.19 -2.80 -11.09
N PRO A 332 7.02 -2.51 -10.49
CA PRO A 332 5.93 -1.92 -11.25
C PRO A 332 6.28 -0.49 -11.67
N VAL A 333 5.90 -0.11 -12.87
CA VAL A 333 6.02 1.27 -13.37
C VAL A 333 4.66 1.95 -13.21
N PHE A 334 4.66 3.14 -12.62
CA PHE A 334 3.44 3.89 -12.40
C PHE A 334 2.69 4.16 -13.70
N GLY A 335 1.42 3.81 -13.73
CA GLY A 335 0.53 4.05 -14.86
C GLY A 335 0.74 3.15 -16.07
N GLU A 336 1.72 2.23 -16.05
CA GLU A 336 1.95 1.30 -17.14
C GLU A 336 1.31 -0.07 -16.84
N PRO A 337 0.61 -0.68 -17.81
CA PRO A 337 0.00 -1.99 -17.62
C PRO A 337 1.06 -3.10 -17.54
N LEU A 338 0.95 -3.93 -16.52
CA LEU A 338 1.73 -5.16 -16.32
C LEU A 338 0.92 -6.33 -16.87
N VAL A 339 1.46 -7.14 -17.79
CA VAL A 339 0.83 -8.41 -18.21
C VAL A 339 0.98 -9.43 -17.09
N LEU A 340 -0.13 -9.87 -16.51
CA LEU A 340 -0.12 -10.73 -15.34
C LEU A 340 0.19 -12.20 -15.69
N TYR A 341 -0.31 -12.69 -16.81
CA TYR A 341 -0.21 -14.09 -17.20
C TYR A 341 0.28 -14.19 -18.66
N PRO A 342 1.60 -13.92 -18.92
CA PRO A 342 2.12 -14.06 -20.26
C PRO A 342 2.00 -15.52 -20.68
N GLU A 343 1.60 -15.74 -21.95
CA GLU A 343 1.62 -17.07 -22.54
C GLU A 343 3.02 -17.67 -22.35
N GLN A 344 3.08 -18.87 -21.77
CA GLN A 344 4.32 -19.62 -21.73
C GLN A 344 4.70 -19.90 -23.19
N THR A 345 5.73 -19.24 -23.69
CA THR A 345 6.31 -19.63 -24.97
C THR A 345 6.75 -21.09 -24.80
N PRO A 346 6.23 -22.04 -25.60
CA PRO A 346 6.74 -23.39 -25.54
C PRO A 346 8.25 -23.33 -25.74
N ASP A 347 9.02 -23.95 -24.86
CA ASP A 347 10.47 -23.97 -24.88
C ASP A 347 10.95 -24.17 -26.29
N ALA A 348 11.76 -23.21 -26.81
CA ALA A 348 12.39 -23.27 -28.12
C ALA A 348 13.64 -24.15 -28.06
#